data_e3cacb907bf356d941f622306b40a68f
#
_entry.id   e3cacb907bf356d941f622306b40a68f
#
_cell.length_a   1.000
_cell.length_b   1.000
_cell.length_c   1.000
_cell.angle_alpha   90.00
_cell.angle_beta   90.00
_cell.angle_gamma   90.00
#
_symmetry.space_group_name_H-M   'P 1'
#
loop_
_entity.id
_entity.type
_entity.pdbx_description
1 polymer ?
#
loop_
_entity_poly.entity_id
_entity_poly.type
_entity_poly.pdbx_seq_one_letter_code
_entity_poly.pdbx_strand_id
1 'polypeptide(L)'
;MPTFLRHRVPRSGPPRGATSLVVVMVMLFIVAMVAAYASRNLVFEQRTSANQYRGTLAFEAADAGVEWAITRLNDSRMDNACRPLAAAAIDPTTPQPSFRERYLAIDPTSGMITPVAGRLAGCVFDGSDWSCDCPESGNPNPTFVARGDGPYVAFWVRFSVPPNVRPGIVRVEVNGCTRNDADCLRFDRQSQFGDGLAAHNAQLVLRSALGSVPVAAVTARGSVGLAGGSPTLRITNDAPAGRGITVHAGATFNAPGAVLNTIPGTPAARSVVTADAGLALADLSPPLVPSTPANFGVDRMFQRVFGVWPATFAEATGVVVVPCAPCSAADVNQAVRMHPGHAVMLDGAGPLTIDADIGSATNPVAIVAGGSVRFGGAPVIVHGLVYSRAATWTTAGSGTIRGAAVAEGDLEAGGPLEVVHDSDLLTRLRVSTGTFVRSPGGWRDTAP
;
A
#
# COMPACT_ATOMS: atom_id res chain seq x y z
N MET A 1 88.50 48.72 -85.23
CA MET A 1 88.21 48.92 -83.79
C MET A 1 86.87 48.31 -83.49
N PRO A 2 86.87 47.23 -82.72
CA PRO A 2 85.59 46.55 -82.42
C PRO A 2 84.99 47.07 -81.11
N THR A 3 83.72 47.36 -81.15
CA THR A 3 82.88 47.90 -80.06
C THR A 3 82.32 46.75 -79.25
N PHE A 4 82.66 46.64 -77.94
CA PHE A 4 82.23 45.63 -77.04
C PHE A 4 80.76 45.96 -76.51
N LEU A 5 79.82 45.16 -76.87
CA LEU A 5 78.47 45.20 -76.32
C LEU A 5 78.49 44.48 -74.95
N ARG A 6 78.24 45.19 -73.86
CA ARG A 6 78.02 44.63 -72.50
C ARG A 6 76.61 44.11 -72.42
N HIS A 7 76.48 42.78 -72.25
CA HIS A 7 75.25 42.14 -71.87
C HIS A 7 74.95 42.45 -70.41
N ARG A 8 73.80 43.12 -70.12
CA ARG A 8 73.27 43.20 -68.76
C ARG A 8 72.53 41.93 -68.47
N VAL A 9 72.96 41.16 -67.44
CA VAL A 9 72.24 40.07 -66.89
C VAL A 9 71.09 40.59 -66.05
N PRO A 10 69.79 40.22 -66.30
CA PRO A 10 68.67 40.60 -65.43
C PRO A 10 68.82 39.96 -64.05
N ARG A 11 68.85 40.81 -62.97
CA ARG A 11 68.74 40.32 -61.61
C ARG A 11 67.32 39.80 -61.41
N SER A 12 67.20 38.47 -61.24
CA SER A 12 66.01 37.82 -60.77
C SER A 12 65.72 38.30 -59.36
N GLY A 13 64.70 39.16 -59.22
CA GLY A 13 64.19 39.59 -57.94
C GLY A 13 63.63 38.34 -57.16
N PRO A 14 63.76 38.28 -55.83
CA PRO A 14 63.28 37.15 -55.08
C PRO A 14 61.76 36.99 -55.30
N PRO A 15 61.29 35.73 -55.40
CA PRO A 15 59.88 35.45 -55.67
C PRO A 15 59.01 35.91 -54.47
N ARG A 16 58.43 37.11 -54.57
CA ARG A 16 57.58 37.71 -53.54
C ARG A 16 56.25 36.95 -53.30
N GLY A 17 55.90 35.95 -54.13
CA GLY A 17 54.69 35.14 -54.00
C GLY A 17 54.80 33.90 -53.09
N ALA A 18 56.02 33.35 -52.92
CA ALA A 18 56.20 32.13 -52.17
C ALA A 18 56.03 32.31 -50.64
N THR A 19 56.41 33.48 -50.11
CA THR A 19 56.31 33.79 -48.70
C THR A 19 54.84 33.99 -48.26
N SER A 20 54.01 34.62 -49.08
CA SER A 20 52.59 34.77 -48.79
C SER A 20 51.83 33.46 -48.83
N LEU A 21 52.20 32.55 -49.74
CA LEU A 21 51.59 31.22 -49.84
C LEU A 21 51.87 30.39 -48.60
N VAL A 22 53.10 30.40 -48.07
CA VAL A 22 53.47 29.68 -46.83
C VAL A 22 52.73 30.25 -45.62
N VAL A 23 52.62 31.60 -45.52
CA VAL A 23 51.85 32.21 -44.41
C VAL A 23 50.38 31.86 -44.47
N VAL A 24 49.77 31.83 -45.67
CA VAL A 24 48.35 31.42 -45.83
C VAL A 24 48.17 29.95 -45.51
N MET A 25 49.11 29.05 -45.91
CA MET A 25 49.04 27.62 -45.56
C MET A 25 49.16 27.41 -44.05
N VAL A 26 50.06 28.09 -43.37
CA VAL A 26 50.25 28.00 -41.92
C VAL A 26 49.00 28.52 -41.20
N MET A 27 48.45 29.65 -41.62
CA MET A 27 47.20 30.21 -41.08
C MET A 27 46.02 29.22 -41.25
N LEU A 28 45.89 28.64 -42.45
CA LEU A 28 44.84 27.66 -42.74
C LEU A 28 45.01 26.40 -41.91
N PHE A 29 46.23 25.95 -41.66
CA PHE A 29 46.51 24.81 -40.81
C PHE A 29 46.19 25.07 -39.33
N ILE A 30 46.50 26.28 -38.84
CA ILE A 30 46.15 26.70 -37.48
C ILE A 30 44.62 26.77 -37.33
N VAL A 31 43.91 27.37 -38.28
CA VAL A 31 42.43 27.46 -38.25
C VAL A 31 41.82 26.08 -38.32
N ALA A 32 42.35 25.18 -39.20
CA ALA A 32 41.88 23.79 -39.27
C ALA A 32 42.11 23.00 -37.97
N MET A 33 43.26 23.16 -37.29
CA MET A 33 43.52 22.58 -36.00
C MET A 33 42.59 23.11 -34.91
N VAL A 34 42.36 24.40 -34.85
CA VAL A 34 41.40 25.03 -33.89
C VAL A 34 39.99 24.54 -34.14
N ALA A 35 39.55 24.48 -35.41
CA ALA A 35 38.26 23.96 -35.78
C ALA A 35 38.08 22.47 -35.42
N ALA A 36 39.10 21.64 -35.67
CA ALA A 36 39.11 20.21 -35.29
C ALA A 36 39.03 20.04 -33.76
N TYR A 37 39.79 20.85 -33.02
CA TYR A 37 39.76 20.82 -31.56
C TYR A 37 38.39 21.28 -31.01
N ALA A 38 37.84 22.37 -31.53
CA ALA A 38 36.53 22.86 -31.14
C ALA A 38 35.40 21.86 -31.47
N SER A 39 35.44 21.24 -32.67
CA SER A 39 34.45 20.21 -33.03
C SER A 39 34.50 18.99 -32.16
N ARG A 40 35.70 18.56 -31.76
CA ARG A 40 35.92 17.44 -30.83
C ARG A 40 35.27 17.75 -29.44
N ASN A 41 35.50 18.94 -28.93
CA ASN A 41 34.92 19.36 -27.64
C ASN A 41 33.40 19.42 -27.69
N LEU A 42 32.83 19.98 -28.77
CA LEU A 42 31.38 20.03 -28.96
C LEU A 42 30.75 18.63 -29.01
N VAL A 43 31.34 17.68 -29.72
CA VAL A 43 30.87 16.29 -29.76
C VAL A 43 30.96 15.63 -28.38
N PHE A 44 32.03 15.90 -27.62
CA PHE A 44 32.18 15.38 -26.28
C PHE A 44 31.11 15.97 -25.32
N GLU A 45 30.89 17.27 -25.35
CA GLU A 45 29.86 17.95 -24.56
C GLU A 45 28.44 17.46 -24.91
N GLN A 46 28.13 17.29 -26.19
CA GLN A 46 26.86 16.72 -26.64
C GLN A 46 26.65 15.30 -26.12
N ARG A 47 27.66 14.44 -26.17
CA ARG A 47 27.57 13.07 -25.65
C ARG A 47 27.39 13.06 -24.13
N THR A 48 28.14 13.88 -23.40
CA THR A 48 28.03 13.99 -21.95
C THR A 48 26.64 14.49 -21.55
N SER A 49 26.13 15.54 -22.21
CA SER A 49 24.79 16.06 -21.97
C SER A 49 23.70 15.04 -22.28
N ALA A 50 23.81 14.31 -23.40
CA ALA A 50 22.87 13.26 -23.76
C ALA A 50 22.86 12.11 -22.74
N ASN A 51 24.05 11.71 -22.25
CA ASN A 51 24.17 10.65 -21.24
C ASN A 51 23.60 11.11 -19.88
N GLN A 52 23.86 12.34 -19.48
CA GLN A 52 23.25 12.93 -18.27
C GLN A 52 21.73 12.97 -18.37
N TYR A 53 21.20 13.42 -19.49
CA TYR A 53 19.76 13.45 -19.75
C TYR A 53 19.13 12.05 -19.64
N ARG A 54 19.73 11.05 -20.28
CA ARG A 54 19.27 9.65 -20.19
C ARG A 54 19.37 9.10 -18.77
N GLY A 55 20.46 9.40 -18.05
CA GLY A 55 20.60 9.02 -16.65
C GLY A 55 19.51 9.61 -15.75
N THR A 56 19.19 10.89 -15.95
CA THR A 56 18.11 11.56 -15.21
C THR A 56 16.75 10.93 -15.52
N LEU A 57 16.43 10.68 -16.80
CA LEU A 57 15.19 10.01 -17.19
C LEU A 57 15.07 8.60 -16.60
N ALA A 58 16.16 7.84 -16.59
CA ALA A 58 16.17 6.50 -15.99
C ALA A 58 15.92 6.57 -14.47
N PHE A 59 16.51 7.55 -13.78
CA PHE A 59 16.29 7.75 -12.35
C PHE A 59 14.84 8.16 -12.05
N GLU A 60 14.27 9.09 -12.82
CA GLU A 60 12.87 9.49 -12.70
C GLU A 60 11.92 8.30 -12.95
N ALA A 61 12.25 7.43 -13.92
CA ALA A 61 11.50 6.21 -14.16
C ALA A 61 11.57 5.24 -12.98
N ALA A 62 12.75 5.09 -12.36
CA ALA A 62 12.91 4.22 -11.19
C ALA A 62 12.11 4.75 -9.98
N ASP A 63 12.14 6.06 -9.73
CA ASP A 63 11.36 6.69 -8.65
C ASP A 63 9.86 6.56 -8.91
N ALA A 64 9.40 6.86 -10.13
CA ALA A 64 8.01 6.65 -10.54
C ALA A 64 7.57 5.19 -10.35
N GLY A 65 8.45 4.22 -10.63
CA GLY A 65 8.19 2.80 -10.43
C GLY A 65 8.02 2.42 -8.95
N VAL A 66 8.73 3.07 -8.02
CA VAL A 66 8.52 2.86 -6.57
C VAL A 66 7.14 3.36 -6.15
N GLU A 67 6.78 4.58 -6.53
CA GLU A 67 5.47 5.16 -6.18
C GLU A 67 4.31 4.38 -6.84
N TRP A 68 4.51 3.92 -8.08
CA TRP A 68 3.57 3.04 -8.76
C TRP A 68 3.40 1.71 -8.00
N ALA A 69 4.48 1.08 -7.57
CA ALA A 69 4.42 -0.18 -6.83
C ALA A 69 3.68 -0.02 -5.49
N ILE A 70 3.91 1.08 -4.76
CA ILE A 70 3.19 1.40 -3.53
C ILE A 70 1.70 1.56 -3.80
N THR A 71 1.34 2.29 -4.85
CA THR A 71 -0.05 2.49 -5.25
C THR A 71 -0.71 1.15 -5.56
N ARG A 72 -0.06 0.29 -6.35
CA ARG A 72 -0.60 -1.03 -6.72
C ARG A 72 -0.71 -2.00 -5.54
N LEU A 73 0.19 -1.93 -4.55
CA LEU A 73 0.08 -2.72 -3.32
C LEU A 73 -1.15 -2.37 -2.46
N ASN A 74 -1.65 -1.16 -2.63
CA ASN A 74 -2.82 -0.64 -1.91
C ASN A 74 -4.08 -0.55 -2.79
N ASP A 75 -4.05 -1.11 -3.98
CA ASP A 75 -5.16 -1.08 -4.93
C ASP A 75 -6.06 -2.32 -4.82
N SER A 76 -7.15 -2.30 -5.55
CA SER A 76 -8.08 -3.42 -5.70
C SER A 76 -7.48 -4.58 -6.50
N ARG A 77 -8.26 -5.63 -6.73
CA ARG A 77 -7.91 -6.72 -7.66
C ARG A 77 -7.70 -6.17 -9.06
N MET A 78 -6.80 -6.80 -9.82
CA MET A 78 -6.36 -6.28 -11.12
C MET A 78 -6.24 -7.36 -12.19
N ASP A 79 -6.25 -6.91 -13.44
CA ASP A 79 -5.93 -7.74 -14.62
C ASP A 79 -4.39 -7.90 -14.79
N ASN A 80 -3.99 -8.62 -15.83
CA ASN A 80 -2.57 -8.78 -16.14
C ASN A 80 -1.93 -7.49 -16.70
N ALA A 81 -2.72 -6.55 -17.20
CA ALA A 81 -2.25 -5.23 -17.60
C ALA A 81 -2.16 -4.24 -16.41
N CYS A 82 -2.18 -4.76 -15.17
CA CYS A 82 -2.12 -3.99 -13.92
C CYS A 82 -3.25 -2.97 -13.76
N ARG A 83 -4.41 -3.19 -14.40
CA ARG A 83 -5.57 -2.30 -14.30
C ARG A 83 -6.55 -2.82 -13.26
N PRO A 84 -7.10 -1.95 -12.40
CA PRO A 84 -8.14 -2.34 -11.46
C PRO A 84 -9.33 -2.99 -12.18
N LEU A 85 -9.84 -4.08 -11.61
CA LEU A 85 -11.03 -4.77 -12.12
C LEU A 85 -12.30 -4.11 -11.61
N ALA A 86 -13.32 -4.05 -12.46
CA ALA A 86 -14.67 -3.75 -12.01
C ALA A 86 -15.24 -4.92 -11.19
N ALA A 87 -16.12 -4.62 -10.22
CA ALA A 87 -16.70 -5.63 -9.34
C ALA A 87 -17.39 -6.77 -10.10
N ALA A 88 -18.05 -6.45 -11.21
CA ALA A 88 -18.74 -7.45 -12.07
C ALA A 88 -17.78 -8.37 -12.83
N ALA A 89 -16.50 -8.00 -12.94
CA ALA A 89 -15.48 -8.80 -13.62
C ALA A 89 -14.74 -9.77 -12.69
N ILE A 90 -15.01 -9.71 -11.38
CA ILE A 90 -14.37 -10.59 -10.40
C ILE A 90 -15.17 -11.88 -10.28
N ASP A 91 -14.55 -13.00 -10.62
CA ASP A 91 -15.13 -14.33 -10.41
C ASP A 91 -15.29 -14.59 -8.90
N PRO A 92 -16.49 -14.85 -8.39
CA PRO A 92 -16.70 -15.11 -6.98
C PRO A 92 -16.06 -16.41 -6.48
N THR A 93 -15.76 -17.36 -7.37
CA THR A 93 -15.18 -18.67 -7.02
C THR A 93 -13.66 -18.69 -7.14
N THR A 94 -13.12 -18.04 -8.16
CA THR A 94 -11.68 -17.96 -8.46
C THR A 94 -11.29 -16.52 -8.76
N PRO A 95 -11.31 -15.65 -7.74
CA PRO A 95 -11.03 -14.24 -7.98
C PRO A 95 -9.56 -14.04 -8.38
N GLN A 96 -9.34 -13.19 -9.38
CA GLN A 96 -8.01 -12.77 -9.80
C GLN A 96 -7.28 -12.16 -8.60
N PRO A 97 -5.98 -12.46 -8.42
CA PRO A 97 -5.23 -11.92 -7.30
C PRO A 97 -5.03 -10.40 -7.44
N SER A 98 -5.06 -9.68 -6.31
CA SER A 98 -4.57 -8.31 -6.23
C SER A 98 -3.07 -8.26 -6.44
N PHE A 99 -2.50 -7.07 -6.65
CA PHE A 99 -1.04 -6.90 -6.77
C PHE A 99 -0.33 -7.43 -5.52
N ARG A 100 -0.87 -7.13 -4.34
CA ARG A 100 -0.38 -7.64 -3.06
C ARG A 100 -0.33 -9.18 -3.02
N GLU A 101 -1.43 -9.84 -3.35
CA GLU A 101 -1.52 -11.31 -3.35
C GLU A 101 -0.66 -11.97 -4.44
N ARG A 102 -0.43 -11.25 -5.56
CA ARG A 102 0.37 -11.75 -6.68
C ARG A 102 1.86 -11.76 -6.38
N TYR A 103 2.37 -10.73 -5.72
CA TYR A 103 3.81 -10.53 -5.52
C TYR A 103 4.31 -10.77 -4.11
N LEU A 104 3.42 -10.83 -3.10
CA LEU A 104 3.77 -10.98 -1.70
C LEU A 104 2.96 -12.10 -1.04
N ALA A 105 3.61 -12.90 -0.22
CA ALA A 105 2.98 -13.81 0.72
C ALA A 105 3.16 -13.26 2.13
N ILE A 106 2.05 -13.00 2.84
CA ILE A 106 2.07 -12.50 4.23
C ILE A 106 1.74 -13.68 5.14
N ASP A 107 2.67 -14.03 6.03
CA ASP A 107 2.41 -15.05 7.04
C ASP A 107 1.36 -14.54 8.03
N PRO A 108 0.23 -15.24 8.18
CA PRO A 108 -0.92 -14.75 8.94
C PRO A 108 -0.71 -14.76 10.47
N THR A 109 0.35 -15.37 10.94
CA THR A 109 0.65 -15.49 12.38
C THR A 109 1.74 -14.52 12.79
N SER A 110 2.83 -14.52 12.04
CA SER A 110 4.00 -13.68 12.35
C SER A 110 3.96 -12.31 11.68
N GLY A 111 3.18 -12.13 10.60
CA GLY A 111 3.20 -10.93 9.78
C GLY A 111 4.45 -10.81 8.90
N MET A 112 5.25 -11.88 8.78
CA MET A 112 6.41 -11.88 7.89
C MET A 112 5.97 -11.80 6.45
N ILE A 113 6.59 -10.90 5.69
CA ILE A 113 6.31 -10.72 4.27
C ILE A 113 7.41 -11.38 3.46
N THR A 114 7.02 -12.37 2.66
CA THR A 114 7.92 -13.09 1.75
C THR A 114 7.55 -12.76 0.31
N PRO A 115 8.46 -12.16 -0.47
CA PRO A 115 8.25 -11.96 -1.90
C PRO A 115 8.07 -13.28 -2.64
N VAL A 116 7.14 -13.34 -3.58
CA VAL A 116 6.95 -14.50 -4.44
C VAL A 116 8.10 -14.56 -5.45
N ALA A 117 8.89 -15.63 -5.39
CA ALA A 117 10.11 -15.76 -6.20
C ALA A 117 9.81 -15.73 -7.71
N GLY A 118 10.70 -15.07 -8.46
CA GLY A 118 10.65 -15.03 -9.92
C GLY A 118 9.51 -14.18 -10.51
N ARG A 119 8.80 -13.40 -9.71
CA ARG A 119 7.74 -12.50 -10.19
C ARG A 119 8.23 -11.07 -10.29
N LEU A 120 8.05 -10.50 -11.48
CA LEU A 120 8.38 -9.12 -11.80
C LEU A 120 7.13 -8.42 -12.35
N ALA A 121 7.05 -7.12 -12.15
CA ALA A 121 6.10 -6.25 -12.83
C ALA A 121 6.86 -5.18 -13.62
N GLY A 122 6.27 -4.62 -14.65
CA GLY A 122 6.93 -3.58 -15.40
C GLY A 122 5.98 -2.73 -16.22
N CYS A 123 6.43 -1.51 -16.51
CA CYS A 123 5.71 -0.56 -17.33
C CYS A 123 6.67 0.09 -18.34
N VAL A 124 6.14 0.42 -19.52
CA VAL A 124 6.83 1.19 -20.56
C VAL A 124 5.97 2.39 -20.93
N PHE A 125 6.59 3.56 -21.04
CA PHE A 125 5.96 4.79 -21.48
C PHE A 125 6.22 5.01 -22.97
N ASP A 126 5.18 5.17 -23.77
CA ASP A 126 5.28 5.33 -25.24
C ASP A 126 5.36 6.80 -25.71
N GLY A 127 5.48 7.73 -24.76
CA GLY A 127 5.45 9.17 -25.01
C GLY A 127 4.09 9.82 -24.74
N SER A 128 3.03 9.03 -24.51
CA SER A 128 1.69 9.53 -24.13
C SER A 128 1.11 8.76 -22.93
N ASP A 129 1.25 7.43 -22.92
CA ASP A 129 0.61 6.54 -21.97
C ASP A 129 1.56 5.48 -21.43
N TRP A 130 1.28 5.00 -20.22
CA TRP A 130 1.96 3.88 -19.63
C TRP A 130 1.27 2.56 -20.01
N SER A 131 2.01 1.64 -20.59
CA SER A 131 1.58 0.25 -20.78
C SER A 131 2.28 -0.63 -19.74
N CYS A 132 1.51 -1.32 -18.93
CA CYS A 132 2.02 -2.14 -17.84
C CYS A 132 1.67 -3.62 -18.03
N ASP A 133 2.50 -4.49 -17.45
CA ASP A 133 2.27 -5.92 -17.39
C ASP A 133 2.65 -6.45 -15.99
N CYS A 134 1.71 -7.17 -15.38
CA CYS A 134 1.82 -7.78 -14.06
C CYS A 134 1.58 -9.29 -14.14
N PRO A 135 2.47 -10.06 -14.77
CA PRO A 135 2.27 -11.48 -14.97
C PRO A 135 2.30 -12.25 -13.64
N GLU A 136 1.57 -13.36 -13.59
CA GLU A 136 1.66 -14.29 -12.45
C GLU A 136 2.93 -15.14 -12.48
N SER A 137 3.61 -15.22 -13.62
CA SER A 137 4.89 -15.92 -13.78
C SER A 137 5.66 -15.37 -14.97
N GLY A 138 6.98 -15.49 -14.93
CA GLY A 138 7.86 -15.01 -15.98
C GLY A 138 8.19 -13.51 -15.92
N ASN A 139 8.78 -13.02 -16.99
CA ASN A 139 9.13 -11.61 -17.14
C ASN A 139 7.96 -10.83 -17.71
N PRO A 140 7.72 -9.61 -17.25
CA PRO A 140 6.72 -8.73 -17.82
C PRO A 140 7.07 -8.37 -19.26
N ASN A 141 6.05 -8.29 -20.10
CA ASN A 141 6.16 -7.92 -21.50
C ASN A 141 5.06 -6.90 -21.85
N PRO A 142 5.18 -5.64 -21.40
CA PRO A 142 4.19 -4.63 -21.66
C PRO A 142 4.03 -4.38 -23.15
N THR A 143 2.79 -4.43 -23.65
CA THR A 143 2.46 -4.19 -25.05
C THR A 143 2.28 -2.69 -25.26
N PHE A 144 3.12 -2.07 -26.08
CA PHE A 144 3.01 -0.65 -26.41
C PHE A 144 3.25 -0.43 -27.91
N VAL A 145 2.71 0.67 -28.43
CA VAL A 145 2.94 1.11 -29.80
C VAL A 145 4.01 2.19 -29.80
N ALA A 146 5.16 1.88 -30.38
CA ALA A 146 6.24 2.85 -30.50
C ALA A 146 5.82 4.07 -31.30
N ARG A 147 5.97 5.29 -30.75
CA ARG A 147 5.68 6.56 -31.40
C ARG A 147 6.98 7.32 -31.67
N GLY A 148 7.62 7.03 -32.81
CA GLY A 148 8.88 7.67 -33.22
C GLY A 148 10.14 6.97 -32.70
N ASP A 149 11.29 7.62 -32.84
CA ASP A 149 12.63 7.10 -32.52
C ASP A 149 13.11 7.46 -31.09
N GLY A 150 12.20 7.86 -30.22
CA GLY A 150 12.53 8.40 -28.90
C GLY A 150 13.05 7.34 -27.92
N PRO A 151 13.66 7.76 -26.80
CA PRO A 151 13.88 6.87 -25.68
C PRO A 151 12.53 6.48 -25.09
N TYR A 152 12.22 5.19 -25.03
CA TYR A 152 11.04 4.67 -24.34
C TYR A 152 11.40 4.42 -22.88
N VAL A 153 10.91 5.29 -22.02
CA VAL A 153 11.17 5.21 -20.59
C VAL A 153 10.43 4.00 -20.03
N ALA A 154 11.12 3.16 -19.29
CA ALA A 154 10.57 1.94 -18.71
C ALA A 154 11.02 1.77 -17.26
N PHE A 155 10.23 1.06 -16.47
CA PHE A 155 10.67 0.58 -15.16
C PHE A 155 10.22 -0.87 -14.91
N TRP A 156 11.04 -1.58 -14.14
CA TRP A 156 10.80 -2.95 -13.72
C TRP A 156 10.85 -3.04 -12.21
N VAL A 157 9.89 -3.71 -11.62
CA VAL A 157 9.70 -3.81 -10.17
C VAL A 157 9.91 -5.24 -9.72
N ARG A 158 10.72 -5.41 -8.69
CA ARG A 158 10.91 -6.64 -7.94
C ARG A 158 10.76 -6.38 -6.45
N PHE A 159 10.25 -7.38 -5.73
CA PHE A 159 10.27 -7.37 -4.28
C PHE A 159 11.37 -8.29 -3.76
N SER A 160 12.01 -7.90 -2.67
CA SER A 160 13.05 -8.67 -2.00
C SER A 160 12.92 -8.58 -0.48
N VAL A 161 13.56 -9.52 0.20
CA VAL A 161 13.63 -9.52 1.67
C VAL A 161 14.71 -8.53 2.10
N PRO A 162 14.41 -7.59 3.01
CA PRO A 162 15.43 -6.68 3.51
C PRO A 162 16.49 -7.42 4.37
N PRO A 163 17.71 -6.90 4.50
CA PRO A 163 18.78 -7.54 5.29
C PRO A 163 18.38 -7.80 6.74
N ASN A 164 17.62 -6.88 7.34
CA ASN A 164 17.07 -7.02 8.69
C ASN A 164 15.62 -7.43 8.58
N VAL A 165 15.36 -8.72 8.52
CA VAL A 165 14.02 -9.29 8.38
C VAL A 165 13.18 -8.95 9.62
N ARG A 166 12.06 -8.26 9.42
CA ARG A 166 11.08 -7.91 10.45
C ARG A 166 9.66 -8.08 9.93
N PRO A 167 8.70 -8.41 10.81
CA PRO A 167 7.29 -8.46 10.42
C PRO A 167 6.83 -7.17 9.76
N GLY A 168 6.00 -7.30 8.74
CA GLY A 168 5.40 -6.17 8.03
C GLY A 168 6.35 -5.38 7.11
N ILE A 169 7.61 -5.80 6.94
CA ILE A 169 8.59 -5.07 6.11
C ILE A 169 8.97 -5.87 4.88
N VAL A 170 8.97 -5.20 3.73
CA VAL A 170 9.46 -5.72 2.45
C VAL A 170 10.27 -4.63 1.75
N ARG A 171 11.24 -5.03 0.91
CA ARG A 171 11.97 -4.11 0.05
C ARG A 171 11.37 -4.16 -1.35
N VAL A 172 11.13 -3.00 -1.94
CA VAL A 172 10.88 -2.83 -3.37
C VAL A 172 12.18 -2.40 -4.04
N GLU A 173 12.52 -3.05 -5.13
CA GLU A 173 13.67 -2.75 -5.97
C GLU A 173 13.16 -2.42 -7.36
N VAL A 174 13.55 -1.27 -7.89
CA VAL A 174 13.09 -0.79 -9.19
C VAL A 174 14.28 -0.43 -10.04
N ASN A 175 14.31 -0.98 -11.24
CA ASN A 175 15.20 -0.55 -12.32
C ASN A 175 14.42 0.39 -13.24
N GLY A 176 14.93 1.60 -13.42
CA GLY A 176 14.44 2.56 -14.40
C GLY A 176 15.37 2.62 -15.59
N CYS A 177 14.83 2.64 -16.80
CA CYS A 177 15.58 2.52 -18.05
C CYS A 177 15.04 3.50 -19.09
N THR A 178 15.91 3.90 -20.01
CA THR A 178 15.49 4.67 -21.20
C THR A 178 15.30 3.80 -22.43
N ARG A 179 15.39 2.48 -22.27
CA ARG A 179 15.11 1.44 -23.28
C ARG A 179 14.38 0.28 -22.64
N ASN A 180 13.50 -0.35 -23.40
CA ASN A 180 12.88 -1.62 -23.03
C ASN A 180 13.75 -2.78 -23.53
N ASP A 181 14.80 -3.11 -22.80
CA ASP A 181 15.72 -4.18 -23.15
C ASP A 181 15.94 -5.17 -21.98
N ALA A 182 16.63 -6.28 -22.28
CA ALA A 182 16.89 -7.34 -21.32
C ALA A 182 17.80 -6.89 -20.16
N ASP A 183 18.59 -5.84 -20.32
CA ASP A 183 19.47 -5.33 -19.26
C ASP A 183 18.66 -4.63 -18.16
N CYS A 184 17.51 -4.06 -18.51
CA CYS A 184 16.55 -3.49 -17.58
C CYS A 184 15.99 -4.51 -16.59
N LEU A 185 15.87 -5.77 -16.98
CA LEU A 185 15.34 -6.86 -16.16
C LEU A 185 16.38 -7.42 -15.16
N ARG A 186 17.63 -6.99 -15.22
CA ARG A 186 18.70 -7.53 -14.38
C ARG A 186 18.87 -6.70 -13.12
N PHE A 187 18.47 -7.27 -11.99
CA PHE A 187 18.62 -6.67 -10.66
C PHE A 187 19.92 -7.05 -9.93
N ASP A 188 20.69 -7.99 -10.47
CA ASP A 188 21.90 -8.57 -9.89
C ASP A 188 23.20 -7.93 -10.41
N ARG A 189 23.11 -7.05 -11.39
CA ARG A 189 24.26 -6.31 -11.88
C ARG A 189 24.57 -5.10 -11.03
N GLN A 190 25.64 -5.16 -10.26
CA GLN A 190 26.37 -3.97 -9.85
C GLN A 190 26.78 -3.21 -11.13
N SER A 191 26.01 -2.19 -11.44
CA SER A 191 26.34 -1.07 -12.33
C SER A 191 27.46 -1.26 -13.34
N GLN A 192 27.23 -2.00 -14.41
CA GLN A 192 27.77 -1.53 -15.66
C GLN A 192 26.73 -0.52 -16.17
N PHE A 193 26.97 0.74 -15.87
CA PHE A 193 26.15 1.83 -16.34
C PHE A 193 26.24 1.91 -17.85
N GLY A 194 25.42 1.14 -18.52
CA GLY A 194 25.03 1.42 -19.88
C GLY A 194 24.16 2.68 -19.85
N ASP A 195 24.25 3.47 -20.92
CA ASP A 195 23.46 4.68 -21.08
C ASP A 195 22.00 4.48 -20.63
N GLY A 196 21.58 5.17 -19.56
CA GLY A 196 20.20 5.25 -19.16
C GLY A 196 19.61 4.09 -18.34
N LEU A 197 20.37 3.50 -17.42
CA LEU A 197 19.91 2.60 -16.37
C LEU A 197 20.11 3.24 -15.01
N ALA A 198 19.08 3.22 -14.17
CA ALA A 198 19.14 3.61 -12.76
C ALA A 198 18.40 2.59 -11.89
N ALA A 199 18.90 2.37 -10.68
CA ALA A 199 18.25 1.50 -9.70
C ALA A 199 17.82 2.32 -8.49
N HIS A 200 16.58 2.12 -8.04
CA HIS A 200 16.05 2.71 -6.82
C HIS A 200 15.48 1.62 -5.91
N ASN A 201 15.89 1.65 -4.65
CA ASN A 201 15.46 0.68 -3.65
C ASN A 201 14.77 1.42 -2.49
N ALA A 202 13.61 0.94 -2.08
CA ALA A 202 12.90 1.48 -0.93
C ALA A 202 12.41 0.36 0.01
N GLN A 203 12.39 0.64 1.31
CA GLN A 203 11.73 -0.24 2.27
C GLN A 203 10.28 0.19 2.43
N LEU A 204 9.38 -0.79 2.32
CA LEU A 204 7.95 -0.62 2.53
C LEU A 204 7.54 -1.30 3.82
N VAL A 205 6.62 -0.67 4.54
CA VAL A 205 6.04 -1.18 5.78
C VAL A 205 4.54 -1.32 5.59
N LEU A 206 4.01 -2.48 5.93
CA LEU A 206 2.58 -2.67 6.07
C LEU A 206 2.12 -2.05 7.39
N ARG A 207 1.58 -0.85 7.32
CA ARG A 207 0.95 -0.18 8.46
C ARG A 207 -0.42 -0.81 8.69
N SER A 208 -0.57 -1.52 9.80
CA SER A 208 -1.83 -2.17 10.15
C SER A 208 -2.99 -1.17 10.23
N ALA A 209 -4.17 -1.57 9.75
CA ALA A 209 -5.40 -0.82 9.96
C ALA A 209 -5.87 -0.86 11.42
N LEU A 210 -5.38 -1.84 12.22
CA LEU A 210 -5.69 -1.95 13.64
C LEU A 210 -4.51 -1.47 14.49
N GLY A 211 -4.71 -0.43 15.28
CA GLY A 211 -3.74 0.06 16.26
C GLY A 211 -3.57 -0.90 17.43
N SER A 212 -4.67 -1.51 17.88
CA SER A 212 -4.67 -2.52 18.95
C SER A 212 -5.71 -3.60 18.68
N VAL A 213 -5.42 -4.81 19.16
CA VAL A 213 -6.36 -5.93 19.13
C VAL A 213 -7.17 -5.91 20.43
N PRO A 214 -8.52 -5.95 20.37
CA PRO A 214 -9.34 -6.07 21.56
C PRO A 214 -9.01 -7.35 22.35
N VAL A 215 -8.81 -7.24 23.66
CA VAL A 215 -8.52 -8.38 24.55
C VAL A 215 -9.78 -9.06 25.09
N ALA A 216 -10.91 -8.37 25.00
CA ALA A 216 -12.23 -8.88 25.38
C ALA A 216 -13.01 -9.30 24.14
N ALA A 217 -13.87 -10.29 24.29
CA ALA A 217 -14.81 -10.68 23.24
C ALA A 217 -15.76 -9.53 22.89
N VAL A 218 -16.29 -8.86 23.93
CA VAL A 218 -17.14 -7.68 23.81
C VAL A 218 -16.49 -6.51 24.53
N THR A 219 -16.31 -5.41 23.83
CA THR A 219 -15.83 -4.14 24.38
C THR A 219 -16.85 -3.03 24.10
N ALA A 220 -17.32 -2.32 25.12
CA ALA A 220 -18.22 -1.19 24.97
C ALA A 220 -17.73 0.01 25.78
N ARG A 221 -17.71 1.21 25.18
CA ARG A 221 -17.40 2.43 25.93
C ARG A 221 -18.46 2.72 27.01
N GLY A 222 -19.71 2.41 26.73
CA GLY A 222 -20.82 2.48 27.67
C GLY A 222 -21.09 1.14 28.36
N SER A 223 -22.36 0.78 28.44
CA SER A 223 -22.87 -0.44 29.08
C SER A 223 -23.04 -1.59 28.08
N VAL A 224 -23.04 -2.81 28.61
CA VAL A 224 -23.43 -4.02 27.87
C VAL A 224 -24.64 -4.62 28.54
N GLY A 225 -25.74 -4.82 27.79
CA GLY A 225 -27.00 -5.27 28.32
C GLY A 225 -27.89 -6.03 27.35
N LEU A 226 -29.11 -6.23 27.71
CA LEU A 226 -30.16 -6.86 26.91
C LEU A 226 -31.24 -5.82 26.58
N ALA A 227 -31.65 -5.76 25.32
CA ALA A 227 -32.73 -4.91 24.85
C ALA A 227 -34.04 -5.70 24.83
N GLY A 228 -34.90 -5.52 25.86
CA GLY A 228 -36.26 -6.10 25.94
C GLY A 228 -36.35 -7.62 25.78
N GLY A 229 -37.31 -8.27 26.38
CA GLY A 229 -37.50 -9.73 26.26
C GLY A 229 -36.39 -10.54 26.97
N SER A 230 -36.18 -11.76 26.52
CA SER A 230 -35.13 -12.65 27.04
C SER A 230 -34.24 -13.14 25.91
N PRO A 231 -33.49 -12.26 25.20
CA PRO A 231 -32.56 -12.71 24.18
C PRO A 231 -31.42 -13.49 24.83
N THR A 232 -30.92 -14.49 24.12
CA THR A 232 -29.77 -15.26 24.58
C THR A 232 -28.49 -14.53 24.18
N LEU A 233 -27.74 -14.04 25.17
CA LEU A 233 -26.39 -13.50 24.97
C LEU A 233 -25.35 -14.53 25.42
N ARG A 234 -24.53 -15.00 24.50
CA ARG A 234 -23.42 -15.91 24.77
C ARG A 234 -22.10 -15.23 24.44
N ILE A 235 -21.20 -15.16 25.39
CA ILE A 235 -19.87 -14.55 25.20
C ILE A 235 -18.81 -15.55 25.64
N THR A 236 -17.92 -15.90 24.72
CA THR A 236 -16.87 -16.90 24.94
C THR A 236 -15.49 -16.27 24.76
N ASN A 237 -14.63 -16.42 25.77
CA ASN A 237 -13.19 -16.12 25.70
C ASN A 237 -12.46 -17.12 26.59
N ASP A 238 -12.38 -18.36 26.13
CA ASP A 238 -11.82 -19.50 26.86
C ASP A 238 -10.43 -19.92 26.36
N ALA A 239 -9.94 -19.31 25.27
CA ALA A 239 -8.59 -19.57 24.79
C ALA A 239 -7.54 -18.87 25.66
N PRO A 240 -6.41 -19.52 26.00
CA PRO A 240 -5.37 -18.95 26.86
C PRO A 240 -4.82 -17.61 26.37
N ALA A 241 -4.70 -17.44 25.06
CA ALA A 241 -4.23 -16.19 24.43
C ALA A 241 -5.21 -15.02 24.63
N GLY A 242 -6.51 -15.27 24.83
CA GLY A 242 -7.55 -14.26 25.03
C GLY A 242 -7.67 -13.72 26.47
N ARG A 243 -6.85 -14.17 27.40
CA ARG A 243 -6.83 -13.74 28.82
C ARG A 243 -8.14 -13.95 29.59
N GLY A 244 -9.16 -14.57 29.00
CA GLY A 244 -10.43 -14.89 29.64
C GLY A 244 -11.36 -13.69 29.89
N ILE A 245 -11.10 -12.51 29.32
CA ILE A 245 -11.98 -11.35 29.46
C ILE A 245 -13.13 -11.49 28.46
N THR A 246 -14.32 -11.76 28.95
CA THR A 246 -15.53 -11.87 28.12
C THR A 246 -16.09 -10.50 27.79
N VAL A 247 -16.24 -9.64 28.82
CA VAL A 247 -16.80 -8.30 28.69
C VAL A 247 -15.83 -7.25 29.26
N HIS A 248 -15.66 -6.15 28.52
CA HIS A 248 -14.96 -4.96 28.98
C HIS A 248 -15.84 -3.75 28.70
N ALA A 249 -16.47 -3.19 29.74
CA ALA A 249 -17.41 -2.08 29.65
C ALA A 249 -16.91 -0.88 30.46
N GLY A 250 -17.04 0.33 29.87
CA GLY A 250 -16.72 1.57 30.55
C GLY A 250 -17.76 1.92 31.64
N ALA A 251 -18.98 1.42 31.50
CA ALA A 251 -20.06 1.62 32.51
C ALA A 251 -20.45 0.25 33.14
N THR A 252 -21.58 -0.32 32.79
CA THR A 252 -22.15 -1.47 33.48
C THR A 252 -22.27 -2.69 32.56
N PHE A 253 -22.36 -3.88 33.18
CA PHE A 253 -22.80 -5.11 32.54
C PHE A 253 -24.13 -5.54 33.21
N ASN A 254 -25.21 -5.52 32.44
CA ASN A 254 -26.53 -5.92 32.92
C ASN A 254 -27.22 -6.81 31.89
N ALA A 255 -26.84 -8.09 31.88
CA ALA A 255 -27.41 -9.10 31.00
C ALA A 255 -27.78 -10.35 31.81
N PRO A 256 -28.90 -10.34 32.56
CA PRO A 256 -29.34 -11.47 33.34
C PRO A 256 -29.60 -12.65 32.41
N GLY A 257 -29.06 -13.82 32.78
CA GLY A 257 -29.16 -15.04 31.97
C GLY A 257 -28.13 -15.15 30.83
N ALA A 258 -27.22 -14.19 30.66
CA ALA A 258 -26.11 -14.30 29.70
C ALA A 258 -25.20 -15.49 30.08
N VAL A 259 -24.74 -16.24 29.07
CA VAL A 259 -23.80 -17.34 29.24
C VAL A 259 -22.38 -16.81 28.95
N LEU A 260 -21.55 -16.76 29.97
CA LEU A 260 -20.17 -16.32 29.88
C LEU A 260 -19.22 -17.51 30.03
N ASN A 261 -18.53 -17.86 28.94
CA ASN A 261 -17.51 -18.89 28.90
C ASN A 261 -16.13 -18.25 28.98
N THR A 262 -15.37 -18.55 29.99
CA THR A 262 -14.03 -18.01 30.20
C THR A 262 -13.03 -19.12 30.47
N ILE A 263 -11.74 -18.79 30.52
CA ILE A 263 -10.69 -19.76 30.89
C ILE A 263 -11.02 -20.34 32.25
N PRO A 264 -11.00 -21.69 32.41
CA PRO A 264 -11.27 -22.34 33.68
C PRO A 264 -10.43 -21.75 34.82
N GLY A 265 -11.09 -21.43 35.95
CA GLY A 265 -10.45 -20.81 37.12
C GLY A 265 -10.31 -19.29 37.06
N THR A 266 -10.77 -18.63 35.99
CA THR A 266 -10.79 -17.14 35.92
C THR A 266 -11.86 -16.61 36.88
N PRO A 267 -11.52 -15.72 37.84
CA PRO A 267 -12.52 -15.08 38.69
C PRO A 267 -13.50 -14.23 37.90
N ALA A 268 -14.77 -14.18 38.27
CA ALA A 268 -15.79 -13.39 37.59
C ALA A 268 -15.39 -11.93 37.43
N ALA A 269 -14.79 -11.32 38.45
CA ALA A 269 -14.31 -9.93 38.40
C ALA A 269 -13.18 -9.67 37.38
N ARG A 270 -12.49 -10.74 36.91
CA ARG A 270 -11.50 -10.64 35.83
C ARG A 270 -12.08 -10.95 34.46
N SER A 271 -13.12 -11.78 34.41
CA SER A 271 -13.81 -12.13 33.18
C SER A 271 -14.73 -10.99 32.70
N VAL A 272 -15.36 -10.28 33.64
CA VAL A 272 -16.24 -9.13 33.37
C VAL A 272 -15.63 -7.91 34.03
N VAL A 273 -15.05 -7.02 33.23
CA VAL A 273 -14.47 -5.74 33.66
C VAL A 273 -15.48 -4.64 33.37
N THR A 274 -15.92 -3.93 34.42
CA THR A 274 -16.90 -2.84 34.32
C THR A 274 -16.41 -1.59 35.02
N ALA A 275 -17.09 -0.47 34.83
CA ALA A 275 -16.77 0.83 35.41
C ALA A 275 -15.31 1.25 35.14
N ASP A 276 -14.79 0.92 33.95
CA ASP A 276 -13.45 1.33 33.54
C ASP A 276 -13.48 2.77 33.02
N ALA A 277 -13.09 3.72 33.89
CA ALA A 277 -13.01 5.14 33.54
C ALA A 277 -12.11 5.40 32.33
N GLY A 278 -11.02 4.63 32.17
CA GLY A 278 -10.13 4.73 31.03
C GLY A 278 -10.76 4.27 29.71
N LEU A 279 -11.74 3.38 29.77
CA LEU A 279 -12.53 2.99 28.60
C LEU A 279 -13.69 3.93 28.38
N ALA A 280 -14.37 4.40 29.43
CA ALA A 280 -15.44 5.38 29.37
C ALA A 280 -14.96 6.73 28.81
N LEU A 281 -13.66 7.03 28.92
CA LEU A 281 -13.03 8.25 28.42
C LEU A 281 -13.62 9.54 28.99
N ALA A 282 -14.18 9.47 30.19
CA ALA A 282 -14.95 10.56 30.79
C ALA A 282 -14.05 11.75 31.23
N ASP A 283 -12.78 11.49 31.54
CA ASP A 283 -11.82 12.40 32.13
C ASP A 283 -10.69 12.85 31.18
N LEU A 284 -10.77 12.47 29.90
CA LEU A 284 -9.69 12.78 28.96
C LEU A 284 -9.78 14.21 28.44
N SER A 285 -8.62 14.86 28.39
CA SER A 285 -8.47 16.18 27.77
C SER A 285 -8.87 16.18 26.29
N PRO A 286 -9.34 17.31 25.74
CA PRO A 286 -9.65 17.43 24.31
C PRO A 286 -8.50 16.97 23.42
N PRO A 287 -8.77 16.31 22.28
CA PRO A 287 -7.74 15.94 21.31
C PRO A 287 -7.16 17.20 20.67
N LEU A 288 -5.89 17.09 20.27
CA LEU A 288 -5.22 18.15 19.49
C LEU A 288 -5.82 18.31 18.09
N VAL A 289 -6.48 17.25 17.58
CA VAL A 289 -7.18 17.29 16.29
C VAL A 289 -8.63 17.65 16.53
N PRO A 290 -9.20 18.61 15.79
CA PRO A 290 -10.59 19.04 15.98
C PRO A 290 -11.56 17.86 15.79
N SER A 291 -12.18 17.45 16.87
CA SER A 291 -13.42 16.68 16.84
C SER A 291 -14.51 17.56 17.49
N THR A 292 -15.76 17.36 17.09
CA THR A 292 -16.83 18.10 17.77
C THR A 292 -16.85 17.69 19.25
N PRO A 293 -17.12 18.59 20.19
CA PRO A 293 -17.20 18.23 21.62
C PRO A 293 -18.17 17.08 21.91
N ALA A 294 -19.24 16.93 21.10
CA ALA A 294 -20.17 15.82 21.20
C ALA A 294 -19.57 14.45 20.85
N ASN A 295 -18.56 14.40 19.99
CA ASN A 295 -17.96 13.15 19.49
C ASN A 295 -16.63 12.82 20.14
N PHE A 296 -16.15 13.66 21.05
CA PHE A 296 -14.83 13.55 21.64
C PHE A 296 -14.53 12.17 22.22
N GLY A 297 -15.40 11.64 23.10
CA GLY A 297 -15.22 10.33 23.71
C GLY A 297 -15.29 9.18 22.71
N VAL A 298 -16.20 9.27 21.74
CA VAL A 298 -16.39 8.30 20.66
C VAL A 298 -15.15 8.24 19.75
N ASP A 299 -14.67 9.39 19.28
CA ASP A 299 -13.50 9.46 18.41
C ASP A 299 -12.22 8.95 19.12
N ARG A 300 -12.11 9.15 20.43
CA ARG A 300 -11.03 8.55 21.25
C ARG A 300 -11.13 7.03 21.33
N MET A 301 -12.32 6.47 21.46
CA MET A 301 -12.51 5.03 21.41
C MET A 301 -12.09 4.46 20.06
N PHE A 302 -12.46 5.13 18.98
CA PHE A 302 -12.03 4.78 17.63
C PHE A 302 -10.50 4.80 17.51
N GLN A 303 -9.87 5.91 17.93
CA GLN A 303 -8.41 6.04 17.92
C GLN A 303 -7.70 4.96 18.74
N ARG A 304 -8.27 4.52 19.87
CA ARG A 304 -7.73 3.44 20.70
C ARG A 304 -7.67 2.11 19.93
N VAL A 305 -8.67 1.81 19.12
CA VAL A 305 -8.76 0.57 18.34
C VAL A 305 -7.97 0.65 17.06
N PHE A 306 -8.11 1.72 16.28
CA PHE A 306 -7.53 1.85 14.95
C PHE A 306 -6.22 2.65 14.90
N GLY A 307 -5.84 3.31 15.99
CA GLY A 307 -4.59 4.09 16.10
C GLY A 307 -4.63 5.45 15.39
N VAL A 308 -5.74 5.79 14.73
CA VAL A 308 -5.95 7.05 13.99
C VAL A 308 -7.37 7.57 14.23
N TRP A 309 -7.63 8.82 13.89
CA TRP A 309 -8.95 9.43 13.96
C TRP A 309 -9.86 8.93 12.83
N PRO A 310 -11.19 8.94 12.99
CA PRO A 310 -12.13 8.43 11.98
C PRO A 310 -11.94 9.04 10.58
N ALA A 311 -11.74 10.35 10.49
CA ALA A 311 -11.52 11.02 9.21
C ALA A 311 -10.23 10.56 8.53
N THR A 312 -9.11 10.47 9.28
CA THR A 312 -7.84 9.95 8.78
C THR A 312 -7.93 8.47 8.38
N PHE A 313 -8.74 7.68 9.11
CA PHE A 313 -8.97 6.28 8.77
C PHE A 313 -9.71 6.14 7.45
N ALA A 314 -10.75 6.94 7.23
CA ALA A 314 -11.53 6.94 5.98
C ALA A 314 -10.67 7.32 4.74
N GLU A 315 -9.65 8.16 4.93
CA GLU A 315 -8.74 8.59 3.86
C GLU A 315 -7.56 7.62 3.64
N ALA A 316 -7.38 6.63 4.53
CA ALA A 316 -6.26 5.69 4.44
C ALA A 316 -6.45 4.73 3.26
N THR A 317 -5.41 4.54 2.44
CA THR A 317 -5.47 3.67 1.25
C THR A 317 -5.68 2.18 1.56
N GLY A 318 -5.49 1.76 2.82
CA GLY A 318 -5.81 0.39 3.30
C GLY A 318 -7.23 0.25 3.87
N VAL A 319 -8.10 1.24 3.61
CA VAL A 319 -9.50 1.24 4.04
C VAL A 319 -10.39 1.47 2.83
N VAL A 320 -11.43 0.66 2.72
CA VAL A 320 -12.47 0.84 1.71
C VAL A 320 -13.68 1.48 2.36
N VAL A 321 -14.01 2.68 1.92
CA VAL A 321 -15.23 3.37 2.34
C VAL A 321 -16.36 2.97 1.38
N VAL A 322 -17.41 2.35 1.95
CA VAL A 322 -18.56 1.88 1.18
C VAL A 322 -19.74 2.81 1.44
N PRO A 323 -20.18 3.59 0.46
CA PRO A 323 -21.39 4.40 0.59
C PRO A 323 -22.63 3.50 0.50
N CYS A 324 -23.38 3.40 1.59
CA CYS A 324 -24.60 2.59 1.64
C CYS A 324 -25.61 3.13 2.66
N ALA A 325 -26.91 3.03 2.34
CA ALA A 325 -28.00 3.43 3.24
C ALA A 325 -29.33 2.74 2.83
N PRO A 326 -29.76 1.64 3.46
CA PRO A 326 -29.06 0.84 4.49
C PRO A 326 -27.90 0.01 3.92
N CYS A 327 -27.01 -0.41 4.80
CA CYS A 327 -25.90 -1.28 4.45
C CYS A 327 -26.28 -2.75 4.65
N SER A 328 -25.72 -3.64 3.83
CA SER A 328 -25.97 -5.10 3.87
C SER A 328 -24.67 -5.92 3.93
N ALA A 329 -24.77 -7.21 4.23
CA ALA A 329 -23.65 -8.14 4.13
C ALA A 329 -23.12 -8.23 2.70
N ALA A 330 -23.97 -8.05 1.69
CA ALA A 330 -23.55 -8.08 0.28
C ALA A 330 -22.58 -6.92 -0.03
N ASP A 331 -22.82 -5.73 0.50
CA ASP A 331 -21.95 -4.55 0.31
C ASP A 331 -20.56 -4.80 0.93
N VAL A 332 -20.53 -5.33 2.17
CA VAL A 332 -19.27 -5.69 2.83
C VAL A 332 -18.53 -6.78 2.08
N ASN A 333 -19.22 -7.85 1.70
CA ASN A 333 -18.62 -8.97 0.97
C ASN A 333 -18.10 -8.54 -0.42
N GLN A 334 -18.76 -7.61 -1.08
CA GLN A 334 -18.27 -7.04 -2.33
C GLN A 334 -16.99 -6.24 -2.09
N ALA A 335 -16.96 -5.37 -1.09
CA ALA A 335 -15.77 -4.59 -0.75
C ALA A 335 -14.56 -5.49 -0.43
N VAL A 336 -14.76 -6.53 0.38
CA VAL A 336 -13.72 -7.50 0.75
C VAL A 336 -13.21 -8.28 -0.46
N ARG A 337 -14.11 -8.69 -1.37
CA ARG A 337 -13.72 -9.38 -2.61
C ARG A 337 -12.89 -8.49 -3.53
N MET A 338 -13.25 -7.21 -3.64
CA MET A 338 -12.52 -6.27 -4.49
C MET A 338 -11.18 -5.85 -3.90
N HIS A 339 -11.11 -5.68 -2.57
CA HIS A 339 -9.98 -5.09 -1.87
C HIS A 339 -9.45 -6.03 -0.76
N PRO A 340 -8.77 -7.12 -1.10
CA PRO A 340 -8.23 -8.04 -0.10
C PRO A 340 -7.17 -7.34 0.76
N GLY A 341 -7.22 -7.59 2.07
CA GLY A 341 -6.30 -6.97 3.04
C GLY A 341 -6.61 -5.50 3.36
N HIS A 342 -7.83 -5.03 3.08
CA HIS A 342 -8.32 -3.71 3.49
C HIS A 342 -9.35 -3.85 4.61
N ALA A 343 -9.44 -2.83 5.46
CA ALA A 343 -10.57 -2.66 6.37
C ALA A 343 -11.76 -2.07 5.62
N VAL A 344 -12.97 -2.38 6.06
CA VAL A 344 -14.21 -1.87 5.45
C VAL A 344 -14.86 -0.87 6.39
N MET A 345 -15.04 0.36 5.94
CA MET A 345 -15.78 1.40 6.63
C MET A 345 -17.08 1.71 5.87
N LEU A 346 -18.21 1.59 6.55
CA LEU A 346 -19.52 1.87 5.97
C LEU A 346 -19.84 3.34 6.22
N ASP A 347 -19.98 4.10 5.13
CA ASP A 347 -20.36 5.51 5.18
C ASP A 347 -21.90 5.63 5.17
N GLY A 348 -22.46 5.55 6.35
CA GLY A 348 -23.90 5.69 6.57
C GLY A 348 -24.24 5.54 8.05
N ALA A 349 -25.08 6.42 8.58
CA ALA A 349 -25.58 6.32 9.96
C ALA A 349 -26.66 5.23 10.13
N GLY A 350 -27.09 4.60 9.04
CA GLY A 350 -28.09 3.54 9.05
C GLY A 350 -27.56 2.21 9.60
N PRO A 351 -28.43 1.26 9.93
CA PRO A 351 -28.02 -0.05 10.41
C PRO A 351 -27.37 -0.87 9.30
N LEU A 352 -26.33 -1.63 9.68
CA LEU A 352 -25.81 -2.73 8.87
C LEU A 352 -26.67 -3.97 9.13
N THR A 353 -27.25 -4.55 8.09
CA THR A 353 -27.94 -5.85 8.17
C THR A 353 -27.04 -6.96 7.65
N ILE A 354 -26.74 -7.93 8.51
CA ILE A 354 -25.92 -9.10 8.18
C ILE A 354 -26.86 -10.30 7.99
N ASP A 355 -27.11 -10.61 6.72
CA ASP A 355 -28.00 -11.71 6.26
C ASP A 355 -27.24 -12.82 5.57
N ALA A 356 -25.93 -12.73 5.48
CA ALA A 356 -25.02 -13.73 4.95
C ALA A 356 -23.68 -13.69 5.73
N ASP A 357 -22.94 -14.77 5.68
CA ASP A 357 -21.62 -14.86 6.32
C ASP A 357 -20.66 -13.80 5.75
N ILE A 358 -19.84 -13.22 6.63
CA ILE A 358 -18.84 -12.22 6.25
C ILE A 358 -17.45 -12.69 6.68
N GLY A 359 -16.52 -12.69 5.73
CA GLY A 359 -15.16 -13.15 5.95
C GLY A 359 -15.06 -14.67 6.15
N SER A 360 -13.90 -15.13 6.58
CA SER A 360 -13.62 -16.52 6.93
C SER A 360 -12.51 -16.61 7.97
N ALA A 361 -12.26 -17.78 8.52
CA ALA A 361 -11.16 -17.99 9.45
C ALA A 361 -9.79 -17.71 8.81
N THR A 362 -9.66 -17.85 7.49
CA THR A 362 -8.42 -17.53 6.74
C THR A 362 -8.37 -16.10 6.25
N ASN A 363 -9.50 -15.48 5.99
CA ASN A 363 -9.63 -14.11 5.49
C ASN A 363 -10.60 -13.29 6.36
N PRO A 364 -10.19 -12.93 7.60
CA PRO A 364 -11.01 -12.14 8.51
C PRO A 364 -11.15 -10.71 8.03
N VAL A 365 -12.20 -10.03 8.48
CA VAL A 365 -12.55 -8.67 8.06
C VAL A 365 -12.64 -7.73 9.27
N ALA A 366 -12.11 -6.51 9.13
CA ALA A 366 -12.41 -5.41 10.05
C ALA A 366 -13.54 -4.58 9.45
N ILE A 367 -14.67 -4.53 10.14
CA ILE A 367 -15.86 -3.78 9.74
C ILE A 367 -16.07 -2.61 10.69
N VAL A 368 -16.18 -1.41 10.15
CA VAL A 368 -16.60 -0.22 10.88
C VAL A 368 -17.99 0.18 10.37
N ALA A 369 -19.00 -0.03 11.19
CA ALA A 369 -20.38 0.37 10.89
C ALA A 369 -20.68 1.74 11.50
N GLY A 370 -21.25 2.66 10.73
CA GLY A 370 -21.67 3.97 11.22
C GLY A 370 -22.87 3.91 12.17
N GLY A 371 -23.70 2.87 12.06
CA GLY A 371 -24.90 2.62 12.89
C GLY A 371 -24.86 1.28 13.63
N SER A 372 -26.03 0.86 14.11
CA SER A 372 -26.23 -0.46 14.74
C SER A 372 -25.99 -1.59 13.76
N VAL A 373 -25.54 -2.74 14.25
CA VAL A 373 -25.38 -3.96 13.47
C VAL A 373 -26.49 -4.93 13.85
N ARG A 374 -27.25 -5.41 12.86
CA ARG A 374 -28.36 -6.34 13.01
C ARG A 374 -28.08 -7.62 12.22
N PHE A 375 -28.57 -8.73 12.71
CA PHE A 375 -28.46 -10.01 12.02
C PHE A 375 -29.78 -10.37 11.35
N GLY A 376 -29.71 -11.04 10.21
CA GLY A 376 -30.89 -11.57 9.52
C GLY A 376 -31.56 -12.69 10.30
N GLY A 377 -32.64 -13.24 9.73
CA GLY A 377 -33.42 -14.30 10.38
C GLY A 377 -32.72 -15.68 10.46
N ALA A 378 -31.74 -15.94 9.63
CA ALA A 378 -30.93 -17.16 9.64
C ALA A 378 -29.67 -16.97 10.48
N PRO A 379 -29.12 -18.05 11.10
CA PRO A 379 -27.82 -17.97 11.75
C PRO A 379 -26.72 -17.62 10.73
N VAL A 380 -25.99 -16.55 11.01
CA VAL A 380 -24.87 -16.09 10.17
C VAL A 380 -23.63 -15.89 11.02
N ILE A 381 -22.47 -15.99 10.40
CA ILE A 381 -21.15 -15.87 11.07
C ILE A 381 -20.38 -14.71 10.46
N VAL A 382 -19.87 -13.83 11.32
CA VAL A 382 -18.87 -12.82 10.95
C VAL A 382 -17.51 -13.24 11.50
N HIS A 383 -16.52 -13.40 10.63
CA HIS A 383 -15.14 -13.66 11.03
C HIS A 383 -14.35 -12.35 11.00
N GLY A 384 -14.04 -11.79 12.18
CA GLY A 384 -13.25 -10.57 12.26
C GLY A 384 -13.60 -9.65 13.43
N LEU A 385 -13.33 -8.38 13.22
CA LEU A 385 -13.67 -7.30 14.13
C LEU A 385 -14.92 -6.58 13.63
N VAL A 386 -15.95 -6.52 14.46
CA VAL A 386 -17.13 -5.69 14.21
C VAL A 386 -17.08 -4.49 15.14
N TYR A 387 -16.96 -3.30 14.56
CA TYR A 387 -16.94 -2.03 15.28
C TYR A 387 -18.18 -1.20 14.91
N SER A 388 -18.99 -0.85 15.91
CA SER A 388 -20.18 -0.02 15.71
C SER A 388 -19.95 1.37 16.29
N ARG A 389 -20.24 2.40 15.49
CA ARG A 389 -20.21 3.81 15.89
C ARG A 389 -21.55 4.32 16.45
N ALA A 390 -22.55 3.44 16.58
CA ALA A 390 -23.84 3.81 17.17
C ALA A 390 -23.69 4.24 18.63
N ALA A 391 -24.46 5.25 19.04
CA ALA A 391 -24.57 5.62 20.46
C ALA A 391 -25.14 4.47 21.30
N THR A 392 -26.04 3.68 20.71
CA THR A 392 -26.52 2.41 21.24
C THR A 392 -26.55 1.41 20.09
N TRP A 393 -25.71 0.39 20.17
CA TRP A 393 -25.73 -0.73 19.23
C TRP A 393 -26.76 -1.75 19.71
N THR A 394 -27.97 -1.67 19.17
CA THR A 394 -29.00 -2.68 19.43
C THR A 394 -28.91 -3.76 18.35
N THR A 395 -28.62 -5.02 18.75
CA THR A 395 -28.67 -6.15 17.84
C THR A 395 -30.11 -6.65 17.69
N ALA A 396 -30.39 -7.25 16.54
CA ALA A 396 -31.63 -7.97 16.27
C ALA A 396 -31.27 -9.23 15.46
N GLY A 397 -32.16 -10.22 15.44
CA GLY A 397 -31.90 -11.49 14.77
C GLY A 397 -30.89 -12.39 15.49
N SER A 398 -30.42 -13.44 14.83
CA SER A 398 -29.49 -14.43 15.37
C SER A 398 -28.17 -14.41 14.60
N GLY A 399 -27.06 -14.26 15.31
CA GLY A 399 -25.74 -14.21 14.67
C GLY A 399 -24.59 -14.55 15.60
N THR A 400 -23.47 -14.93 15.00
CA THR A 400 -22.22 -15.23 15.69
C THR A 400 -21.11 -14.32 15.17
N ILE A 401 -20.39 -13.65 16.07
CA ILE A 401 -19.14 -12.95 15.76
C ILE A 401 -17.97 -13.77 16.27
N ARG A 402 -17.13 -14.27 15.36
CA ARG A 402 -15.84 -14.90 15.70
C ARG A 402 -14.73 -13.88 15.53
N GLY A 403 -14.13 -13.45 16.64
CA GLY A 403 -13.17 -12.37 16.72
C GLY A 403 -13.48 -11.45 17.88
N ALA A 404 -14.00 -10.24 17.62
CA ALA A 404 -14.40 -9.31 18.67
C ALA A 404 -15.53 -8.37 18.22
N ALA A 405 -16.35 -7.94 19.17
CA ALA A 405 -17.36 -6.91 19.01
C ALA A 405 -16.97 -5.67 19.82
N VAL A 406 -16.98 -4.49 19.18
CA VAL A 406 -16.63 -3.23 19.83
C VAL A 406 -17.72 -2.18 19.56
N ALA A 407 -18.24 -1.56 20.63
CA ALA A 407 -19.23 -0.52 20.56
C ALA A 407 -18.67 0.83 21.06
N GLU A 408 -18.79 1.88 20.26
CA GLU A 408 -18.47 3.26 20.69
C GLU A 408 -19.41 3.79 21.79
N GLY A 409 -20.60 3.22 21.89
CA GLY A 409 -21.60 3.53 22.92
C GLY A 409 -21.95 2.31 23.75
N ASP A 410 -23.26 2.12 23.99
CA ASP A 410 -23.79 0.95 24.63
C ASP A 410 -23.96 -0.20 23.63
N LEU A 411 -23.91 -1.45 24.13
CA LEU A 411 -24.29 -2.63 23.38
C LEU A 411 -25.47 -3.31 24.05
N GLU A 412 -26.57 -3.43 23.32
CA GLU A 412 -27.82 -4.07 23.79
C GLU A 412 -28.18 -5.26 22.89
N ALA A 413 -28.10 -6.46 23.42
CA ALA A 413 -28.53 -7.64 22.67
C ALA A 413 -30.07 -7.72 22.65
N GLY A 414 -30.67 -7.51 21.47
CA GLY A 414 -32.10 -7.62 21.21
C GLY A 414 -32.52 -8.91 20.51
N GLY A 415 -31.56 -9.79 20.20
CA GLY A 415 -31.77 -11.13 19.65
C GLY A 415 -30.66 -12.07 20.11
N PRO A 416 -30.73 -13.38 19.75
CA PRO A 416 -29.65 -14.32 20.06
C PRO A 416 -28.32 -13.89 19.45
N LEU A 417 -27.40 -13.46 20.31
CA LEU A 417 -26.04 -13.04 19.91
C LEU A 417 -25.00 -13.94 20.57
N GLU A 418 -24.11 -14.49 19.75
CA GLU A 418 -22.92 -15.19 20.22
C GLU A 418 -21.67 -14.41 19.80
N VAL A 419 -20.78 -14.12 20.76
CA VAL A 419 -19.47 -13.52 20.47
C VAL A 419 -18.38 -14.44 21.00
N VAL A 420 -17.57 -14.96 20.10
CA VAL A 420 -16.45 -15.85 20.42
C VAL A 420 -15.15 -15.11 20.15
N HIS A 421 -14.41 -14.80 21.20
CA HIS A 421 -13.09 -14.20 21.06
C HIS A 421 -12.12 -15.16 20.38
N ASP A 422 -11.55 -14.73 19.28
CA ASP A 422 -10.56 -15.49 18.53
C ASP A 422 -9.29 -14.66 18.36
N SER A 423 -8.32 -14.89 19.24
CA SER A 423 -7.05 -14.14 19.26
C SER A 423 -6.20 -14.36 18.01
N ASP A 424 -6.25 -15.58 17.43
CA ASP A 424 -5.45 -15.93 16.27
C ASP A 424 -6.02 -15.26 15.02
N LEU A 425 -7.35 -15.24 14.90
CA LEU A 425 -8.05 -14.53 13.84
C LEU A 425 -7.81 -13.01 13.92
N LEU A 426 -7.87 -12.43 15.11
CA LEU A 426 -7.62 -11.00 15.32
C LEU A 426 -6.14 -10.65 15.08
N THR A 427 -5.20 -11.55 15.43
CA THR A 427 -3.78 -11.38 15.11
C THR A 427 -3.57 -11.41 13.60
N ARG A 428 -4.17 -12.37 12.90
CA ARG A 428 -4.16 -12.46 11.44
C ARG A 428 -4.69 -11.18 10.81
N LEU A 429 -5.83 -10.69 11.27
CA LEU A 429 -6.41 -9.43 10.81
C LEU A 429 -5.42 -8.26 10.97
N ARG A 430 -4.80 -8.15 12.13
CA ARG A 430 -3.83 -7.09 12.41
C ARG A 430 -2.60 -7.12 11.50
N VAL A 431 -2.06 -8.30 11.20
CA VAL A 431 -0.80 -8.41 10.43
C VAL A 431 -1.00 -8.45 8.92
N SER A 432 -2.22 -8.71 8.43
CA SER A 432 -2.50 -8.79 7.00
C SER A 432 -3.34 -7.63 6.43
N THR A 433 -3.99 -6.84 7.31
CA THR A 433 -4.88 -5.75 6.89
C THR A 433 -4.24 -4.39 7.14
N GLY A 434 -4.19 -3.55 6.11
CA GLY A 434 -3.63 -2.20 6.22
C GLY A 434 -3.02 -1.68 4.93
N THR A 435 -2.25 -0.59 5.07
CA THR A 435 -1.66 0.19 3.99
C THR A 435 -0.15 -0.04 3.91
N PHE A 436 0.36 -0.34 2.71
CA PHE A 436 1.79 -0.27 2.46
C PHE A 436 2.24 1.18 2.32
N VAL A 437 3.23 1.57 3.10
CA VAL A 437 3.80 2.91 3.09
C VAL A 437 5.32 2.83 3.00
N ARG A 438 5.94 3.86 2.42
CA ARG A 438 7.39 4.00 2.38
C ARG A 438 7.93 4.26 3.80
N SER A 439 8.94 3.50 4.22
CA SER A 439 9.63 3.73 5.48
C SER A 439 10.50 4.97 5.38
N PRO A 440 10.37 5.96 6.29
CA PRO A 440 11.26 7.12 6.30
C PRO A 440 12.73 6.70 6.42
N GLY A 441 13.61 7.24 5.57
CA GLY A 441 15.04 6.91 5.54
C GLY A 441 15.39 5.52 4.99
N GLY A 442 14.40 4.76 4.52
CA GLY A 442 14.58 3.41 3.98
C GLY A 442 14.88 3.35 2.48
N TRP A 443 15.42 4.41 1.88
CA TRP A 443 15.72 4.47 0.44
C TRP A 443 17.22 4.51 0.16
N ARG A 444 17.63 3.98 -0.98
CA ARG A 444 19.00 4.02 -1.48
C ARG A 444 18.98 4.14 -3.00
N ASP A 445 19.85 4.99 -3.54
CA ASP A 445 20.01 5.23 -4.99
C ASP A 445 20.97 4.23 -5.65
N THR A 446 21.55 3.33 -4.89
CA THR A 446 22.51 2.32 -5.38
C THR A 446 22.08 0.94 -4.95
N ALA A 447 22.37 -0.05 -5.79
CA ALA A 447 22.26 -1.46 -5.41
C ALA A 447 23.08 -1.72 -4.14
N PRO A 448 22.62 -2.61 -3.26
CA PRO A 448 23.29 -2.94 -2.01
C PRO A 448 24.68 -3.53 -2.23
#